data_d455615bf8ad493f0b99351bc19237c2
#
_entry.id   d455615bf8ad493f0b99351bc19237c2
#
_cell.length_a   1.000
_cell.length_b   1.000
_cell.length_c   1.000
_cell.angle_alpha   90.00
_cell.angle_beta   90.00
_cell.angle_gamma   90.00
#
_symmetry.space_group_name_H-M   'P 1'
#
loop_
_entity.id
_entity.type
_entity.pdbx_description
1 polymer ?
#
loop_
_entity_poly.entity_id
_entity_poly.type
_entity_poly.pdbx_seq_one_letter_code
_entity_poly.pdbx_strand_id
1 'polypeptide(L)'
;IENGWRVLFTRTTDLVQKLQVARRELQLESAIDKLNKYDLLILDDLAYVTKDQAETSVLFELISARYEHRSILITANQPFGEWNRVFPDPAMTLAAVDRLVHHATIFEMNVESYRRRAALEEKRQRGRPPSLATIRTSALPVAERQSENDKDLVSGNQHDNFIPTAT
;
A
#
# COMPACT_ATOMS: atom_id res chain seq x y z
N ILE A 1 5.87 -21.63 -19.51
CA ILE A 1 4.67 -22.21 -20.13
C ILE A 1 5.05 -22.78 -21.49
N GLU A 2 5.68 -22.01 -22.37
CA GLU A 2 6.10 -22.49 -23.71
C GLU A 2 7.08 -23.69 -23.63
N ASN A 3 7.92 -23.74 -22.60
CA ASN A 3 8.87 -24.82 -22.35
C ASN A 3 8.29 -25.98 -21.50
N GLY A 4 6.96 -26.06 -21.37
CA GLY A 4 6.30 -27.12 -20.61
C GLY A 4 6.26 -26.94 -19.10
N TRP A 5 6.78 -25.84 -18.55
CA TRP A 5 6.70 -25.56 -17.12
C TRP A 5 5.28 -25.26 -16.65
N ARG A 6 4.88 -25.86 -15.55
CA ARG A 6 3.60 -25.57 -14.89
C ARG A 6 3.77 -24.37 -13.97
N VAL A 7 3.09 -23.28 -14.31
CA VAL A 7 3.17 -22.02 -13.58
C VAL A 7 1.78 -21.69 -13.03
N LEU A 8 1.71 -21.34 -11.75
CA LEU A 8 0.52 -20.82 -11.12
C LEU A 8 0.78 -19.37 -10.67
N PHE A 9 -0.05 -18.45 -11.15
CA PHE A 9 -0.12 -17.08 -10.66
C PHE A 9 -1.33 -16.95 -9.74
N THR A 10 -1.13 -16.33 -8.57
CA THR A 10 -2.21 -16.06 -7.62
C THR A 10 -1.88 -14.86 -6.75
N ARG A 11 -2.89 -14.12 -6.32
CA ARG A 11 -2.71 -13.14 -5.25
C ARG A 11 -2.44 -13.85 -3.94
N THR A 12 -1.53 -13.30 -3.16
CA THR A 12 -1.16 -13.91 -1.86
C THR A 12 -2.36 -14.01 -0.91
N THR A 13 -3.21 -12.98 -0.87
CA THR A 13 -4.41 -12.97 -0.03
C THR A 13 -5.39 -14.09 -0.40
N ASP A 14 -5.66 -14.30 -1.68
CA ASP A 14 -6.58 -15.33 -2.15
C ASP A 14 -6.06 -16.75 -1.83
N LEU A 15 -4.73 -16.91 -1.98
CA LEU A 15 -4.10 -18.21 -1.66
C LEU A 15 -4.14 -18.48 -0.17
N VAL A 16 -3.80 -17.49 0.66
CA VAL A 16 -3.83 -17.63 2.13
C VAL A 16 -5.23 -18.00 2.61
N GLN A 17 -6.28 -17.36 2.10
CA GLN A 17 -7.65 -17.72 2.43
C GLN A 17 -7.97 -19.19 2.09
N LYS A 18 -7.57 -19.66 0.91
CA LYS A 18 -7.76 -21.06 0.52
C LYS A 18 -7.00 -22.03 1.42
N LEU A 19 -5.77 -21.69 1.80
CA LEU A 19 -4.98 -22.51 2.71
C LEU A 19 -5.54 -22.51 4.13
N GLN A 20 -6.10 -21.40 4.60
CA GLN A 20 -6.80 -21.35 5.90
C GLN A 20 -8.05 -22.22 5.90
N VAL A 21 -8.83 -22.23 4.82
CA VAL A 21 -9.98 -23.16 4.68
C VAL A 21 -9.49 -24.59 4.73
N ALA A 22 -8.48 -24.95 3.93
CA ALA A 22 -7.90 -26.27 3.93
C ALA A 22 -7.37 -26.69 5.29
N ARG A 23 -6.80 -25.75 6.07
CA ARG A 23 -6.34 -26.00 7.44
C ARG A 23 -7.50 -26.35 8.39
N ARG A 24 -8.61 -25.61 8.31
CA ARG A 24 -9.82 -25.89 9.12
C ARG A 24 -10.42 -27.25 8.78
N GLU A 25 -10.30 -27.67 7.53
CA GLU A 25 -10.78 -28.95 7.03
C GLU A 25 -9.75 -30.10 7.23
N LEU A 26 -8.64 -29.84 7.92
CA LEU A 26 -7.53 -30.79 8.11
C LEU A 26 -6.94 -31.31 6.79
N GLN A 27 -6.96 -30.49 5.74
CA GLN A 27 -6.50 -30.79 4.39
C GLN A 27 -5.32 -29.90 3.95
N LEU A 28 -4.66 -29.20 4.87
CA LEU A 28 -3.61 -28.24 4.52
C LEU A 28 -2.44 -28.89 3.78
N GLU A 29 -1.96 -30.04 4.25
CA GLU A 29 -0.89 -30.80 3.61
C GLU A 29 -1.25 -31.16 2.16
N SER A 30 -2.43 -31.72 1.96
CA SER A 30 -2.95 -32.05 0.61
C SER A 30 -3.08 -30.83 -0.29
N ALA A 31 -3.44 -29.67 0.27
CA ALA A 31 -3.53 -28.42 -0.48
C ALA A 31 -2.14 -27.92 -0.89
N ILE A 32 -1.15 -27.99 0.00
CA ILE A 32 0.25 -27.67 -0.28
C ILE A 32 0.83 -28.61 -1.32
N ASP A 33 0.57 -29.91 -1.24
CA ASP A 33 1.03 -30.90 -2.22
C ASP A 33 0.47 -30.64 -3.63
N LYS A 34 -0.78 -30.17 -3.72
CA LYS A 34 -1.36 -29.74 -5.01
C LYS A 34 -0.62 -28.53 -5.57
N LEU A 35 -0.21 -27.59 -4.72
CA LEU A 35 0.60 -26.43 -5.14
C LEU A 35 2.02 -26.84 -5.53
N ASN A 36 2.60 -27.86 -4.90
CA ASN A 36 3.92 -28.40 -5.22
C ASN A 36 4.00 -29.10 -6.57
N LYS A 37 2.85 -29.38 -7.21
CA LYS A 37 2.81 -29.85 -8.60
C LYS A 37 3.20 -28.76 -9.61
N TYR A 38 3.15 -27.49 -9.23
CA TYR A 38 3.59 -26.38 -10.06
C TYR A 38 5.10 -26.16 -9.89
N ASP A 39 5.78 -26.03 -11.00
CA ASP A 39 7.24 -25.81 -11.02
C ASP A 39 7.57 -24.39 -10.53
N LEU A 40 6.72 -23.41 -10.88
CA LEU A 40 6.80 -22.02 -10.40
C LEU A 40 5.47 -21.58 -9.81
N LEU A 41 5.52 -21.01 -8.61
CA LEU A 41 4.41 -20.34 -7.96
C LEU A 41 4.70 -18.84 -7.92
N ILE A 42 3.80 -18.03 -8.46
CA ILE A 42 3.90 -16.57 -8.43
C ILE A 42 2.90 -16.07 -7.40
N LEU A 43 3.43 -15.45 -6.34
CA LEU A 43 2.67 -14.83 -5.26
C LEU A 43 2.68 -13.32 -5.43
N ASP A 44 1.56 -12.77 -5.85
CA ASP A 44 1.43 -11.34 -6.09
C ASP A 44 0.96 -10.61 -4.83
N ASP A 45 1.49 -9.40 -4.62
CA ASP A 45 1.16 -8.51 -3.51
C ASP A 45 1.33 -9.12 -2.10
N LEU A 46 2.51 -9.70 -1.81
CA LEU A 46 2.77 -10.34 -0.51
C LEU A 46 2.55 -9.40 0.68
N ALA A 47 3.02 -8.17 0.59
CA ALA A 47 3.09 -7.20 1.69
C ALA A 47 1.96 -6.16 1.66
N TYR A 48 0.90 -6.39 0.87
CA TYR A 48 -0.17 -5.39 0.70
C TYR A 48 -1.03 -5.19 1.96
N VAL A 49 -1.24 -6.25 2.75
CA VAL A 49 -2.08 -6.21 3.96
C VAL A 49 -1.33 -6.89 5.10
N THR A 50 -1.39 -6.27 6.29
CA THR A 50 -0.94 -6.92 7.53
C THR A 50 -1.75 -8.19 7.76
N LYS A 51 -1.08 -9.31 7.93
CA LYS A 51 -1.69 -10.62 8.12
C LYS A 51 -1.77 -10.97 9.59
N ASP A 52 -2.79 -11.73 9.96
CA ASP A 52 -2.86 -12.30 11.30
C ASP A 52 -1.91 -13.51 11.45
N GLN A 53 -1.78 -14.02 12.68
CA GLN A 53 -0.88 -15.14 12.95
C GLN A 53 -1.31 -16.43 12.26
N ALA A 54 -2.61 -16.65 12.06
CA ALA A 54 -3.12 -17.83 11.38
C ALA A 54 -2.84 -17.76 9.87
N GLU A 55 -2.96 -16.57 9.28
CA GLU A 55 -2.63 -16.30 7.87
C GLU A 55 -1.13 -16.49 7.60
N THR A 56 -0.29 -15.94 8.47
CA THR A 56 1.17 -16.05 8.33
C THR A 56 1.66 -17.46 8.56
N SER A 57 1.03 -18.22 9.45
CA SER A 57 1.37 -19.61 9.71
C SER A 57 1.17 -20.50 8.45
N VAL A 58 0.04 -20.39 7.76
CA VAL A 58 -0.18 -21.20 6.54
C VAL A 58 0.73 -20.78 5.40
N LEU A 59 1.05 -19.48 5.31
CA LEU A 59 2.01 -18.97 4.33
C LEU A 59 3.42 -19.47 4.62
N PHE A 60 3.83 -19.48 5.89
CA PHE A 60 5.12 -20.03 6.31
C PHE A 60 5.26 -21.51 6.02
N GLU A 61 4.20 -22.32 6.25
CA GLU A 61 4.19 -23.74 5.91
C GLU A 61 4.35 -23.95 4.40
N LEU A 62 3.67 -23.15 3.57
CA LEU A 62 3.85 -23.18 2.12
C LEU A 62 5.28 -22.85 1.68
N ILE A 63 5.86 -21.75 2.23
CA ILE A 63 7.24 -21.34 1.94
C ILE A 63 8.21 -22.46 2.33
N SER A 64 8.03 -23.03 3.53
CA SER A 64 8.87 -24.11 4.03
C SER A 64 8.80 -25.38 3.19
N ALA A 65 7.59 -25.74 2.73
CA ALA A 65 7.39 -26.93 1.88
C ALA A 65 7.99 -26.78 0.47
N ARG A 66 8.16 -25.54 0.01
CA ARG A 66 8.74 -25.25 -1.31
C ARG A 66 10.23 -24.93 -1.25
N TYR A 67 10.73 -24.58 -0.07
CA TYR A 67 12.14 -24.24 0.12
C TYR A 67 13.05 -25.37 -0.40
N GLU A 68 14.03 -25.01 -1.24
CA GLU A 68 14.94 -25.93 -1.95
C GLU A 68 14.31 -26.98 -2.89
N HIS A 69 12.99 -27.03 -3.00
CA HIS A 69 12.30 -28.02 -3.82
C HIS A 69 11.63 -27.43 -5.05
N ARG A 70 11.05 -26.24 -4.94
CA ARG A 70 10.24 -25.63 -6.00
C ARG A 70 10.39 -24.12 -6.01
N SER A 71 10.38 -23.52 -7.19
CA SER A 71 10.54 -22.08 -7.35
C SER A 71 9.33 -21.27 -6.90
N ILE A 72 9.61 -20.17 -6.21
CA ILE A 72 8.62 -19.13 -5.86
C ILE A 72 9.10 -17.80 -6.44
N LEU A 73 8.20 -17.04 -7.05
CA LEU A 73 8.39 -15.65 -7.40
C LEU A 73 7.43 -14.83 -6.55
N ILE A 74 7.94 -13.81 -5.91
CA ILE A 74 7.13 -12.95 -5.04
C ILE A 74 7.23 -11.52 -5.54
N THR A 75 6.07 -10.85 -5.65
CA THR A 75 6.02 -9.40 -5.78
C THR A 75 5.65 -8.77 -4.44
N ALA A 76 6.32 -7.70 -4.09
CA ALA A 76 6.03 -6.94 -2.87
C ALA A 76 6.25 -5.45 -3.15
N ASN A 77 5.45 -4.62 -2.51
CA ASN A 77 5.57 -3.17 -2.57
C ASN A 77 6.39 -2.59 -1.42
N GLN A 78 6.91 -3.44 -0.54
CA GLN A 78 7.71 -3.06 0.61
C GLN A 78 9.06 -3.80 0.58
N PRO A 79 10.16 -3.13 0.99
CA PRO A 79 11.45 -3.76 1.11
C PRO A 79 11.46 -4.78 2.25
N PHE A 80 12.37 -5.75 2.19
CA PHE A 80 12.47 -6.84 3.19
C PHE A 80 12.57 -6.34 4.63
N GLY A 81 13.22 -5.19 4.88
CA GLY A 81 13.33 -4.61 6.21
C GLY A 81 12.00 -4.22 6.87
N GLU A 82 10.93 -4.12 6.07
CA GLU A 82 9.59 -3.81 6.56
C GLU A 82 8.66 -5.04 6.67
N TRP A 83 9.15 -6.23 6.37
CA TRP A 83 8.35 -7.45 6.38
C TRP A 83 7.95 -7.92 7.79
N ASN A 84 8.53 -7.34 8.85
CA ASN A 84 8.06 -7.48 10.22
C ASN A 84 6.60 -7.00 10.41
N ARG A 85 6.10 -6.18 9.48
CA ARG A 85 4.69 -5.76 9.45
C ARG A 85 3.79 -6.79 8.78
N VAL A 86 4.35 -7.67 7.96
CA VAL A 86 3.60 -8.75 7.27
C VAL A 86 3.41 -9.93 8.21
N PHE A 87 4.45 -10.28 8.96
CA PHE A 87 4.45 -11.39 9.91
C PHE A 87 4.48 -10.83 11.33
N PRO A 88 3.44 -11.03 12.13
CA PRO A 88 3.37 -10.49 13.49
C PRO A 88 4.36 -11.15 14.46
N ASP A 89 4.79 -12.38 14.18
CA ASP A 89 5.82 -13.07 14.94
C ASP A 89 7.22 -12.78 14.39
N PRO A 90 8.11 -12.14 15.15
CA PRO A 90 9.47 -11.83 14.72
C PRO A 90 10.31 -13.06 14.37
N ALA A 91 10.16 -14.17 15.11
CA ALA A 91 10.90 -15.41 14.84
C ALA A 91 10.43 -16.05 13.54
N MET A 92 9.13 -16.08 13.29
CA MET A 92 8.56 -16.55 12.03
C MET A 92 8.97 -15.65 10.87
N THR A 93 9.00 -14.32 11.07
CA THR A 93 9.48 -13.36 10.07
C THR A 93 10.91 -13.68 9.65
N LEU A 94 11.80 -13.79 10.63
CA LEU A 94 13.21 -14.10 10.36
C LEU A 94 13.35 -15.41 9.61
N ALA A 95 12.68 -16.48 10.05
CA ALA A 95 12.75 -17.79 9.42
C ALA A 95 12.14 -17.82 8.01
N ALA A 96 11.07 -17.05 7.74
CA ALA A 96 10.49 -16.95 6.41
C ALA A 96 11.40 -16.16 5.46
N VAL A 97 11.91 -15.02 5.90
CA VAL A 97 12.82 -14.18 5.12
C VAL A 97 14.11 -14.93 4.81
N ASP A 98 14.71 -15.62 5.80
CA ASP A 98 15.91 -16.42 5.59
C ASP A 98 15.72 -17.45 4.48
N ARG A 99 14.64 -18.22 4.51
CA ARG A 99 14.32 -19.20 3.45
C ARG A 99 14.11 -18.56 2.09
N LEU A 100 13.42 -17.43 2.04
CA LEU A 100 13.11 -16.74 0.78
C LEU A 100 14.34 -16.10 0.15
N VAL A 101 15.26 -15.57 0.96
CA VAL A 101 16.43 -14.80 0.48
C VAL A 101 17.64 -15.69 0.21
N HIS A 102 17.75 -16.84 0.86
CA HIS A 102 18.94 -17.71 0.82
C HIS A 102 19.45 -18.04 -0.61
N HIS A 103 18.53 -18.33 -1.54
CA HIS A 103 18.88 -18.60 -2.94
C HIS A 103 18.15 -17.66 -3.93
N ALA A 104 17.71 -16.49 -3.47
CA ALA A 104 16.90 -15.60 -4.26
C ALA A 104 17.73 -14.68 -5.17
N THR A 105 17.19 -14.38 -6.34
CA THR A 105 17.56 -13.22 -7.11
C THR A 105 16.58 -12.10 -6.78
N ILE A 106 17.09 -10.99 -6.21
CA ILE A 106 16.29 -9.85 -5.78
C ILE A 106 16.35 -8.78 -6.86
N PHE A 107 15.19 -8.33 -7.31
CA PHE A 107 15.03 -7.20 -8.22
C PHE A 107 14.36 -6.05 -7.48
N GLU A 108 15.08 -4.96 -7.28
CA GLU A 108 14.54 -3.73 -6.73
C GLU A 108 14.25 -2.74 -7.86
N MET A 109 12.98 -2.34 -7.97
CA MET A 109 12.52 -1.45 -9.04
C MET A 109 12.13 -0.09 -8.47
N ASN A 110 13.09 0.84 -8.45
CA ASN A 110 12.91 2.22 -7.99
C ASN A 110 12.52 3.14 -9.16
N VAL A 111 11.48 2.77 -9.91
CA VAL A 111 11.00 3.53 -11.06
C VAL A 111 9.56 3.99 -10.86
N GLU A 112 9.21 5.10 -11.52
CA GLU A 112 7.83 5.57 -11.50
C GLU A 112 6.88 4.50 -12.06
N SER A 113 5.73 4.32 -11.38
CA SER A 113 4.73 3.34 -11.78
C SER A 113 4.31 3.54 -13.24
N TYR A 114 4.42 2.48 -14.04
CA TYR A 114 3.94 2.45 -15.42
C TYR A 114 2.46 2.86 -15.54
N ARG A 115 1.61 2.39 -14.61
CA ARG A 115 0.18 2.74 -14.57
C ARG A 115 -0.03 4.24 -14.41
N ARG A 116 0.76 4.88 -13.53
CA ARG A 116 0.69 6.34 -13.32
C ARG A 116 1.14 7.09 -14.57
N ARG A 117 2.25 6.66 -15.17
CA ARG A 117 2.77 7.27 -16.40
C ARG A 117 1.80 7.12 -17.54
N ALA A 118 1.27 5.91 -17.79
CA ALA A 118 0.28 5.65 -18.84
C ALA A 118 -1.00 6.50 -18.65
N ALA A 119 -1.49 6.62 -17.40
CA ALA A 119 -2.65 7.46 -17.10
C ALA A 119 -2.39 8.96 -17.34
N LEU A 120 -1.17 9.43 -17.09
CA LEU A 120 -0.79 10.83 -17.39
C LEU A 120 -0.67 11.07 -18.90
N GLU A 121 -0.11 10.13 -19.65
CA GLU A 121 -0.02 10.18 -21.10
C GLU A 121 -1.41 10.17 -21.75
N GLU A 122 -2.31 9.31 -21.28
CA GLU A 122 -3.70 9.26 -21.75
C GLU A 122 -4.43 10.59 -21.48
N LYS A 123 -4.22 11.21 -20.32
CA LYS A 123 -4.77 12.53 -20.01
C LYS A 123 -4.20 13.62 -20.93
N ARG A 124 -2.91 13.53 -21.29
CA ARG A 124 -2.28 14.47 -22.25
C ARG A 124 -2.84 14.30 -23.66
N GLN A 125 -3.06 13.07 -24.11
CA GLN A 125 -3.62 12.79 -25.45
C GLN A 125 -5.09 13.20 -25.58
N ARG A 126 -5.87 13.16 -24.50
CA ARG A 126 -7.27 13.63 -24.48
C ARG A 126 -7.41 15.16 -24.49
N GLY A 127 -6.29 15.89 -24.62
CA GLY A 127 -6.17 17.26 -25.11
C GLY A 127 -7.29 18.23 -24.76
N ARG A 128 -7.51 18.53 -23.47
CA ARG A 128 -8.05 19.81 -23.07
C ARG A 128 -7.01 20.48 -22.18
N PRO A 129 -6.37 21.58 -22.60
CA PRO A 129 -5.56 22.35 -21.68
C PRO A 129 -6.45 22.71 -20.48
N PRO A 130 -5.93 22.76 -19.26
CA PRO A 130 -6.69 23.25 -18.13
C PRO A 130 -7.12 24.67 -18.48
N SER A 131 -8.38 24.85 -18.85
CA SER A 131 -8.97 26.17 -18.92
C SER A 131 -8.95 26.66 -17.50
N LEU A 132 -8.03 27.58 -17.19
CA LEU A 132 -8.16 28.48 -16.09
C LEU A 132 -9.56 29.04 -16.20
N ALA A 133 -10.45 28.62 -15.32
CA ALA A 133 -11.78 29.20 -15.21
C ALA A 133 -11.54 30.64 -14.76
N THR A 134 -11.46 31.55 -15.71
CA THR A 134 -11.50 32.97 -15.46
C THR A 134 -12.89 33.24 -14.95
N ILE A 135 -13.02 33.38 -13.63
CA ILE A 135 -14.23 33.91 -13.00
C ILE A 135 -14.34 35.33 -13.54
N ARG A 136 -15.20 35.52 -14.56
CA ARG A 136 -15.65 36.85 -14.92
C ARG A 136 -16.53 37.33 -13.80
N THR A 137 -15.95 38.06 -12.86
CA THR A 137 -16.69 38.89 -11.93
C THR A 137 -17.33 39.98 -12.77
N SER A 138 -18.60 39.76 -13.14
CA SER A 138 -19.43 40.84 -13.68
C SER A 138 -19.57 41.88 -12.57
N ALA A 139 -18.89 42.99 -12.71
CA ALA A 139 -19.06 44.13 -11.85
C ALA A 139 -20.54 44.59 -11.96
N LEU A 140 -21.26 44.48 -10.87
CA LEU A 140 -22.53 45.19 -10.69
C LEU A 140 -22.19 46.68 -10.44
N PRO A 141 -22.93 47.61 -11.06
CA PRO A 141 -22.66 49.04 -10.88
C PRO A 141 -22.98 49.44 -9.44
N VAL A 142 -21.99 50.13 -8.85
CA VAL A 142 -22.13 50.76 -7.54
C VAL A 142 -23.07 51.95 -7.71
N ALA A 143 -24.25 51.90 -7.13
CA ALA A 143 -25.10 53.06 -6.93
C ALA A 143 -24.55 53.87 -5.76
N GLU A 144 -24.18 55.11 -6.10
CA GLU A 144 -23.86 56.16 -5.13
C GLU A 144 -25.01 56.33 -4.13
N ARG A 145 -24.68 56.34 -2.84
CA ARG A 145 -25.40 57.08 -1.83
C ARG A 145 -24.41 57.83 -0.97
N GLN A 146 -24.57 59.14 -1.06
CA GLN A 146 -23.90 60.20 -0.33
C GLN A 146 -24.34 60.25 1.12
N SER A 147 -23.41 60.85 1.90
CA SER A 147 -23.58 61.69 3.10
C SER A 147 -24.19 60.99 4.33
N GLU A 148 -23.80 61.24 5.50
CA GLU A 148 -23.35 62.38 6.25
C GLU A 148 -22.91 61.92 7.64
N ASN A 149 -21.93 62.61 8.18
CA ASN A 149 -21.74 63.03 9.59
C ASN A 149 -22.01 62.01 10.71
N ASP A 150 -21.26 61.88 11.71
CA ASP A 150 -20.67 62.87 12.64
C ASP A 150 -19.72 62.14 13.62
N LYS A 151 -18.63 62.73 13.90
CA LYS A 151 -17.98 63.07 15.15
C LYS A 151 -18.25 62.20 16.42
N ASP A 152 -17.13 62.13 17.07
CA ASP A 152 -16.87 62.20 18.51
C ASP A 152 -16.65 60.89 19.28
N LEU A 153 -15.53 60.86 19.78
CA LEU A 153 -14.91 61.01 21.12
C LEU A 153 -14.43 59.68 21.75
N VAL A 154 -13.13 59.59 21.85
CA VAL A 154 -12.30 59.71 23.06
C VAL A 154 -12.26 58.52 24.04
N SER A 155 -11.03 58.14 24.28
CA SER A 155 -10.47 57.74 25.59
C SER A 155 -10.81 56.35 26.12
N GLY A 156 -9.86 55.54 26.35
CA GLY A 156 -8.97 55.53 27.43
C GLY A 156 -8.73 54.15 28.01
N ASN A 157 -7.51 53.93 28.33
CA ASN A 157 -6.99 53.13 29.45
C ASN A 157 -6.97 51.59 29.32
N GLN A 158 -5.78 50.99 29.19
CA GLN A 158 -4.75 50.69 30.20
C GLN A 158 -5.13 49.59 31.21
N HIS A 159 -4.16 48.76 31.35
CA HIS A 159 -3.77 47.89 32.48
C HIS A 159 -4.20 46.44 32.37
N ASP A 160 -3.37 45.59 32.42
CA ASP A 160 -2.21 45.09 33.16
C ASP A 160 -2.29 43.58 33.33
N ASN A 161 -1.17 42.96 33.06
CA ASN A 161 -0.55 41.89 33.84
C ASN A 161 -1.39 40.74 34.44
N PHE A 162 -1.06 39.54 34.13
CA PHE A 162 -0.49 38.64 35.14
C PHE A 162 -0.10 37.28 34.55
N ILE A 163 1.18 36.94 34.62
CA ILE A 163 1.68 35.55 34.68
C ILE A 163 1.72 35.17 36.16
N PRO A 164 1.47 33.90 36.56
CA PRO A 164 2.59 33.08 36.96
C PRO A 164 2.45 31.58 36.66
N THR A 165 3.53 30.99 36.19
CA THR A 165 4.38 29.89 36.66
C THR A 165 3.81 28.82 37.63
N ALA A 166 4.16 27.56 37.27
CA ALA A 166 4.62 26.45 38.08
C ALA A 166 3.64 25.68 39.00
N THR A 167 3.47 24.44 38.82
CA THR A 167 4.20 23.32 39.43
C THR A 167 3.93 22.05 38.60
#